data_c7f2ce2689ddfdaa7ded44a9d32ee07b
#
_entry.id   c7f2ce2689ddfdaa7ded44a9d32ee07b
#
_cell.length_a   1.000
_cell.length_b   1.000
_cell.length_c   1.000
_cell.angle_alpha   90.00
_cell.angle_beta   90.00
_cell.angle_gamma   90.00
#
_symmetry.space_group_name_H-M   'P 1'
#
loop_
_entity.id
_entity.type
_entity.pdbx_description
1 polymer ?
#
loop_
_entity_poly.entity_id
_entity_poly.type
_entity_poly.pdbx_seq_one_letter_code
_entity_poly.pdbx_strand_id
1 'polypeptide(L)'
;MMLAVMLTAMVCTEVAAQGFGFQRESFPEGSYSPVTNVNRNGYPRVLSDGSVMFRVNAPQAQNVQIDLCGTKYDMQRAEDGTWTVTTKPQVPGFHYYFMVVDGVSVSDPASQTFYGCGKWSSAIEIAEKGTDDFEVQDVPHGEVHTVHYYSKVDESWRPLMVYTPAGYNESQQTYPVVYIQHGGGEDHRGWMEQGRTAQIMDNLIAAGKAVPMIVVSSNSNVRSRNGGFGGGYSWQGMQSFRSELIENVIPFVEKNYRVKQDRQSRAMCGLSMGGGQSFYIGLRSPEVFANVGVFSTGMFGGIQGASNFDLEAEVPGMLTDTKTFNGQLDVFFVSCGEQDPRIEYTRNIVKKMLDGGVEVKFNSYPGDHEWQVWRKSLHEFAQYLFK
;
A
#
# COMPACT_ATOMS: atom_id res chain seq x y z
N MET A 1 2.21 34.17 80.38
CA MET A 1 2.80 33.33 79.27
C MET A 1 1.85 33.52 78.09
N MET A 2 2.08 34.52 77.26
CA MET A 2 1.23 34.86 76.08
C MET A 2 1.95 34.29 74.79
N LEU A 3 1.29 33.40 74.10
CA LEU A 3 1.77 32.87 72.86
C LEU A 3 1.35 33.80 71.70
N ALA A 4 2.32 34.44 71.07
CA ALA A 4 2.07 35.30 69.90
C ALA A 4 2.01 34.35 68.63
N VAL A 5 0.85 34.33 67.97
CA VAL A 5 0.67 33.70 66.66
C VAL A 5 1.02 34.71 65.59
N MET A 6 2.14 34.46 64.86
CA MET A 6 2.47 35.18 63.64
C MET A 6 1.65 34.67 62.50
N LEU A 7 0.76 35.49 61.95
CA LEU A 7 0.09 35.29 60.68
C LEU A 7 1.06 35.73 59.56
N THR A 8 1.59 34.75 58.82
CA THR A 8 2.33 35.03 57.56
C THR A 8 1.30 35.18 56.43
N ALA A 9 1.15 36.44 55.98
CA ALA A 9 0.34 36.73 54.79
C ALA A 9 1.08 36.18 53.53
N MET A 10 0.50 35.21 52.92
CA MET A 10 0.95 34.64 51.62
C MET A 10 0.50 35.60 50.53
N VAL A 11 1.42 36.41 49.98
CA VAL A 11 1.16 37.23 48.80
C VAL A 11 1.09 36.31 47.60
N CYS A 12 -0.11 35.98 47.13
CA CYS A 12 -0.33 35.40 45.81
C CYS A 12 0.00 36.47 44.76
N THR A 13 1.16 36.39 44.15
CA THR A 13 1.44 37.08 42.89
C THR A 13 0.60 36.45 41.81
N GLU A 14 -0.39 37.14 41.28
CA GLU A 14 -1.08 36.80 40.05
C GLU A 14 -0.04 36.76 38.93
N VAL A 15 0.32 35.58 38.49
CA VAL A 15 1.00 35.38 37.21
C VAL A 15 -0.03 35.68 36.15
N ALA A 16 0.01 36.88 35.59
CA ALA A 16 -0.74 37.25 34.41
C ALA A 16 -0.40 36.24 33.34
N ALA A 17 -1.36 35.39 32.98
CA ALA A 17 -1.27 34.54 31.84
C ALA A 17 -1.07 35.41 30.59
N GLN A 18 0.17 35.58 30.16
CA GLN A 18 0.45 36.15 28.85
C GLN A 18 -0.22 35.20 27.85
N GLY A 19 -1.36 35.63 27.32
CA GLY A 19 -2.03 34.98 26.22
C GLY A 19 -1.03 34.89 25.06
N PHE A 20 -0.51 33.73 24.84
CA PHE A 20 0.14 33.41 23.56
C PHE A 20 -0.92 33.63 22.49
N GLY A 21 -0.95 34.84 21.92
CA GLY A 21 -1.73 35.12 20.72
C GLY A 21 -1.16 34.26 19.58
N PHE A 22 -1.71 33.06 19.41
CA PHE A 22 -1.50 32.32 18.20
C PHE A 22 -2.08 33.15 17.06
N GLN A 23 -1.25 33.90 16.34
CA GLN A 23 -1.65 34.42 15.05
C GLN A 23 -2.07 33.22 14.21
N ARG A 24 -3.36 33.09 13.90
CA ARG A 24 -3.83 32.10 12.96
C ARG A 24 -3.15 32.39 11.62
N GLU A 25 -2.26 31.50 11.22
CA GLU A 25 -1.67 31.55 9.89
C GLU A 25 -2.79 31.58 8.84
N SER A 26 -2.75 32.56 7.93
CA SER A 26 -3.70 32.63 6.82
C SER A 26 -3.17 31.74 5.70
N PHE A 27 -3.98 30.78 5.28
CA PHE A 27 -3.66 29.88 4.18
C PHE A 27 -4.32 30.36 2.87
N PRO A 28 -3.77 29.98 1.68
CA PRO A 28 -4.40 30.26 0.40
C PRO A 28 -5.85 29.71 0.35
N GLU A 29 -6.75 30.48 -0.27
CA GLU A 29 -8.15 30.11 -0.41
C GLU A 29 -8.28 28.77 -1.16
N GLY A 30 -9.20 27.91 -0.72
CA GLY A 30 -9.44 26.58 -1.29
C GLY A 30 -8.33 25.55 -1.03
N SER A 31 -7.26 25.92 -0.28
CA SER A 31 -6.21 24.99 0.09
C SER A 31 -6.57 24.17 1.34
N TYR A 32 -6.00 22.97 1.47
CA TYR A 32 -6.25 22.10 2.62
C TYR A 32 -4.99 21.35 3.07
N SER A 33 -4.97 20.94 4.33
CA SER A 33 -3.94 20.04 4.86
C SER A 33 -4.31 18.59 4.53
N PRO A 34 -3.40 17.81 3.90
CA PRO A 34 -3.64 16.39 3.65
C PRO A 34 -3.92 15.60 4.92
N VAL A 35 -4.70 14.52 4.82
CA VAL A 35 -4.98 13.62 5.96
C VAL A 35 -3.72 12.94 6.49
N THR A 36 -2.65 12.91 5.71
CA THR A 36 -1.33 12.40 6.10
C THR A 36 -0.54 13.35 7.00
N ASN A 37 -0.98 14.61 7.19
CA ASN A 37 -0.33 15.51 8.13
C ASN A 37 -0.60 15.07 9.57
N VAL A 38 0.44 15.13 10.43
CA VAL A 38 0.33 14.82 11.85
C VAL A 38 0.17 16.10 12.68
N ASN A 39 -0.41 15.98 13.87
CA ASN A 39 -0.53 17.08 14.83
C ASN A 39 -1.19 18.35 14.27
N ARG A 40 -2.07 18.23 13.28
CA ARG A 40 -2.73 19.38 12.61
C ARG A 40 -1.75 20.37 11.99
N ASN A 41 -0.59 19.92 11.55
CA ASN A 41 0.35 20.75 10.82
C ASN A 41 -0.30 21.39 9.60
N GLY A 42 0.00 22.65 9.32
CA GLY A 42 -0.52 23.38 8.16
C GLY A 42 0.15 22.97 6.85
N TYR A 43 1.35 22.37 6.94
CA TYR A 43 2.18 21.92 5.84
C TYR A 43 2.61 20.46 6.00
N PRO A 44 2.86 19.73 4.87
CA PRO A 44 2.57 20.13 3.48
C PRO A 44 1.11 20.52 3.29
N ARG A 45 0.83 21.37 2.27
CA ARG A 45 -0.50 21.88 2.01
C ARG A 45 -0.85 21.76 0.53
N VAL A 46 -1.99 21.16 0.22
CA VAL A 46 -2.49 21.04 -1.14
C VAL A 46 -3.25 22.30 -1.52
N LEU A 47 -2.92 22.88 -2.68
CA LEU A 47 -3.57 24.05 -3.24
C LEU A 47 -4.75 23.64 -4.14
N SER A 48 -5.59 24.61 -4.50
CA SER A 48 -6.81 24.38 -5.30
C SER A 48 -6.54 23.80 -6.71
N ASP A 49 -5.35 24.02 -7.25
CA ASP A 49 -4.90 23.51 -8.54
C ASP A 49 -4.20 22.14 -8.45
N GLY A 50 -4.10 21.55 -7.24
CA GLY A 50 -3.40 20.28 -7.00
C GLY A 50 -1.89 20.43 -6.79
N SER A 51 -1.33 21.63 -6.87
CA SER A 51 0.05 21.84 -6.44
C SER A 51 0.20 21.72 -4.93
N VAL A 52 1.42 21.44 -4.45
CA VAL A 52 1.68 21.22 -3.02
C VAL A 52 2.70 22.20 -2.53
N MET A 53 2.32 22.93 -1.47
CA MET A 53 3.21 23.84 -0.77
C MET A 53 3.85 23.13 0.42
N PHE A 54 5.17 23.10 0.42
CA PHE A 54 6.00 22.60 1.51
C PHE A 54 6.63 23.74 2.29
N ARG A 55 6.78 23.54 3.60
CA ARG A 55 7.50 24.43 4.48
C ARG A 55 8.32 23.65 5.50
N VAL A 56 9.60 23.94 5.58
CA VAL A 56 10.55 23.26 6.46
C VAL A 56 11.32 24.30 7.28
N ASN A 57 11.41 24.12 8.59
CA ASN A 57 12.26 24.93 9.44
C ASN A 57 13.63 24.25 9.57
N ALA A 58 14.62 24.76 8.85
CA ALA A 58 15.99 24.22 8.86
C ALA A 58 17.01 25.40 8.78
N PRO A 59 17.13 26.23 9.84
CA PRO A 59 17.88 27.47 9.81
C PRO A 59 19.39 27.27 9.60
N GLN A 60 19.92 26.09 9.91
CA GLN A 60 21.36 25.77 9.74
C GLN A 60 21.67 25.13 8.39
N ALA A 61 20.66 24.68 7.63
CA ALA A 61 20.85 23.99 6.35
C ALA A 61 21.38 24.97 5.28
N GLN A 62 22.24 24.43 4.40
CA GLN A 62 22.75 25.15 3.24
C GLN A 62 21.91 24.92 1.98
N ASN A 63 21.27 23.72 1.89
CA ASN A 63 20.38 23.35 0.80
C ASN A 63 19.25 22.47 1.31
N VAL A 64 18.01 22.78 0.91
CA VAL A 64 16.84 21.94 1.20
C VAL A 64 16.06 21.73 -0.08
N GLN A 65 15.70 20.48 -0.35
CA GLN A 65 14.88 20.09 -1.47
C GLN A 65 13.74 19.19 -0.98
N ILE A 66 12.65 19.14 -1.75
CA ILE A 66 11.63 18.11 -1.67
C ILE A 66 11.83 17.14 -2.85
N ASP A 67 11.99 15.88 -2.55
CA ASP A 67 11.94 14.79 -3.54
C ASP A 67 10.54 14.17 -3.49
N LEU A 68 9.70 14.51 -4.47
CA LEU A 68 8.33 14.01 -4.58
C LEU A 68 8.25 13.03 -5.75
N CYS A 69 8.05 11.76 -5.45
CA CYS A 69 8.01 10.68 -6.43
C CYS A 69 9.21 10.69 -7.42
N GLY A 70 10.43 11.00 -6.92
CA GLY A 70 11.65 11.07 -7.73
C GLY A 70 11.89 12.43 -8.43
N THR A 71 10.94 13.36 -8.36
CA THR A 71 11.12 14.72 -8.86
C THR A 71 11.58 15.64 -7.73
N LYS A 72 12.76 16.27 -7.90
CA LYS A 72 13.32 17.17 -6.91
C LYS A 72 12.88 18.61 -7.15
N TYR A 73 12.47 19.29 -6.08
CA TYR A 73 12.09 20.69 -6.04
C TYR A 73 13.01 21.43 -5.07
N ASP A 74 13.80 22.39 -5.58
CA ASP A 74 14.66 23.23 -4.76
C ASP A 74 13.82 24.19 -3.92
N MET A 75 14.07 24.26 -2.61
CA MET A 75 13.37 25.16 -1.70
C MET A 75 14.07 26.52 -1.60
N GLN A 76 13.31 27.55 -1.39
CA GLN A 76 13.80 28.91 -1.17
C GLN A 76 13.87 29.21 0.32
N ARG A 77 15.00 29.74 0.78
CA ARG A 77 15.23 30.10 2.18
C ARG A 77 14.78 31.53 2.45
N ALA A 78 13.96 31.71 3.48
CA ALA A 78 13.61 33.02 4.02
C ALA A 78 14.64 33.49 5.06
N GLU A 79 14.58 34.77 5.45
CA GLU A 79 15.51 35.37 6.41
C GLU A 79 15.46 34.71 7.79
N ASP A 80 14.28 34.22 8.19
CA ASP A 80 14.07 33.52 9.48
C ASP A 80 14.59 32.08 9.49
N GLY A 81 15.17 31.59 8.37
CA GLY A 81 15.67 30.24 8.22
C GLY A 81 14.62 29.20 7.81
N THR A 82 13.40 29.65 7.53
CA THR A 82 12.33 28.81 6.96
C THR A 82 12.57 28.61 5.47
N TRP A 83 12.36 27.36 5.01
CA TRP A 83 12.44 26.98 3.62
C TRP A 83 11.08 26.67 3.07
N THR A 84 10.79 27.13 1.85
CA THR A 84 9.49 26.91 1.18
C THR A 84 9.65 26.54 -0.28
N VAL A 85 8.71 25.75 -0.79
CA VAL A 85 8.55 25.49 -2.21
C VAL A 85 7.10 25.12 -2.52
N THR A 86 6.63 25.48 -3.71
CA THR A 86 5.38 25.00 -4.28
C THR A 86 5.70 24.15 -5.50
N THR A 87 5.19 22.92 -5.55
CA THR A 87 5.41 21.98 -6.65
C THR A 87 4.56 22.36 -7.87
N LYS A 88 4.76 21.69 -8.99
CA LYS A 88 3.75 21.61 -10.04
C LYS A 88 2.51 20.88 -9.53
N PRO A 89 1.33 21.07 -10.15
CA PRO A 89 0.15 20.26 -9.85
C PRO A 89 0.49 18.75 -9.90
N GLN A 90 0.02 18.03 -8.91
CA GLN A 90 0.15 16.58 -8.80
C GLN A 90 -1.18 15.91 -9.14
N VAL A 91 -1.13 14.66 -9.59
CA VAL A 91 -2.36 13.87 -9.78
C VAL A 91 -2.98 13.54 -8.41
N PRO A 92 -4.31 13.39 -8.32
CA PRO A 92 -4.94 12.94 -7.08
C PRO A 92 -4.46 11.56 -6.66
N GLY A 93 -4.38 11.34 -5.34
CA GLY A 93 -3.99 10.07 -4.75
C GLY A 93 -2.83 10.17 -3.78
N PHE A 94 -2.22 9.04 -3.47
CA PHE A 94 -1.14 8.90 -2.51
C PHE A 94 0.23 9.04 -3.19
N HIS A 95 1.07 9.93 -2.65
CA HIS A 95 2.42 10.17 -3.18
C HIS A 95 3.46 10.14 -2.06
N TYR A 96 4.53 9.36 -2.25
CA TYR A 96 5.69 9.41 -1.37
C TYR A 96 6.52 10.65 -1.60
N TYR A 97 7.07 11.23 -0.53
CA TYR A 97 8.08 12.28 -0.63
C TYR A 97 9.13 12.19 0.47
N PHE A 98 10.24 12.89 0.25
CA PHE A 98 11.32 13.06 1.21
C PHE A 98 11.75 14.51 1.26
N MET A 99 12.18 14.94 2.44
CA MET A 99 13.02 16.14 2.53
C MET A 99 14.47 15.75 2.28
N VAL A 100 15.18 16.50 1.48
CA VAL A 100 16.61 16.35 1.25
C VAL A 100 17.32 17.55 1.84
N VAL A 101 17.94 17.38 3.00
CA VAL A 101 18.60 18.45 3.76
C VAL A 101 20.10 18.22 3.64
N ASP A 102 20.82 19.17 3.01
CA ASP A 102 22.25 19.11 2.75
C ASP A 102 22.70 17.77 2.14
N GLY A 103 21.89 17.22 1.23
CA GLY A 103 22.12 15.96 0.53
C GLY A 103 21.63 14.71 1.28
N VAL A 104 21.15 14.82 2.52
CA VAL A 104 20.64 13.70 3.31
C VAL A 104 19.11 13.60 3.16
N SER A 105 18.63 12.45 2.71
CA SER A 105 17.19 12.17 2.61
C SER A 105 16.61 11.82 3.98
N VAL A 106 15.61 12.58 4.43
CA VAL A 106 14.94 12.41 5.73
C VAL A 106 13.42 12.44 5.58
N SER A 107 12.73 11.82 6.51
CA SER A 107 11.26 11.93 6.61
C SER A 107 10.88 13.28 7.20
N ASP A 108 9.72 13.82 6.78
CA ASP A 108 9.14 15.04 7.31
C ASP A 108 8.45 14.75 8.65
N PRO A 109 8.82 15.41 9.75
CA PRO A 109 8.16 15.24 11.03
C PRO A 109 6.71 15.75 11.05
N ALA A 110 6.30 16.52 10.05
CA ALA A 110 4.93 16.99 9.89
C ALA A 110 4.00 15.99 9.20
N SER A 111 4.52 14.89 8.65
CA SER A 111 3.79 13.86 7.93
C SER A 111 3.82 12.51 8.66
N GLN A 112 2.75 11.73 8.49
CA GLN A 112 2.83 10.29 8.76
C GLN A 112 3.95 9.67 7.92
N THR A 113 4.54 8.60 8.44
CA THR A 113 5.58 7.84 7.74
C THR A 113 5.09 6.45 7.39
N PHE A 114 5.43 6.02 6.18
CA PHE A 114 5.08 4.73 5.61
C PHE A 114 6.35 4.02 5.14
N TYR A 115 6.39 2.70 5.23
CA TYR A 115 7.52 1.96 4.68
C TYR A 115 7.29 1.75 3.18
N GLY A 116 8.10 2.43 2.37
CA GLY A 116 8.06 2.38 0.92
C GLY A 116 9.35 2.90 0.31
N CYS A 117 9.63 2.59 -0.95
CA CYS A 117 10.89 2.94 -1.61
C CYS A 117 12.14 2.44 -0.85
N GLY A 118 12.03 1.33 -0.12
CA GLY A 118 13.12 0.73 0.67
C GLY A 118 13.46 1.43 1.98
N LYS A 119 12.65 2.39 2.43
CA LYS A 119 12.89 3.18 3.63
C LYS A 119 11.59 3.76 4.20
N TRP A 120 11.67 4.36 5.39
CA TRP A 120 10.57 5.15 5.93
C TRP A 120 10.42 6.46 5.14
N SER A 121 9.28 6.66 4.55
CA SER A 121 8.94 7.75 3.64
C SER A 121 7.80 8.56 4.19
N SER A 122 7.84 9.87 4.01
CA SER A 122 6.66 10.73 4.20
C SER A 122 5.71 10.58 3.03
N ALA A 123 4.45 10.96 3.19
CA ALA A 123 3.48 10.89 2.12
C ALA A 123 2.48 12.05 2.13
N ILE A 124 1.93 12.30 0.95
CA ILE A 124 0.82 13.23 0.75
C ILE A 124 -0.35 12.44 0.15
N GLU A 125 -1.52 12.64 0.73
CA GLU A 125 -2.77 12.20 0.14
C GLU A 125 -3.48 13.40 -0.50
N ILE A 126 -3.60 13.39 -1.82
CA ILE A 126 -4.33 14.41 -2.57
C ILE A 126 -5.71 13.86 -2.86
N ALA A 127 -6.75 14.57 -2.42
CA ALA A 127 -8.12 14.13 -2.53
C ALA A 127 -8.52 13.88 -4.00
N GLU A 128 -9.11 12.72 -4.26
CA GLU A 128 -9.64 12.32 -5.57
C GLU A 128 -11.17 12.26 -5.47
N LYS A 129 -11.87 12.88 -6.42
CA LYS A 129 -13.33 12.79 -6.47
C LYS A 129 -13.78 11.39 -6.89
N GLY A 130 -14.80 10.86 -6.22
CA GLY A 130 -15.37 9.55 -6.53
C GLY A 130 -14.57 8.35 -5.99
N THR A 131 -13.67 8.59 -5.04
CA THR A 131 -12.93 7.55 -4.31
C THR A 131 -13.36 7.43 -2.85
N ASP A 132 -14.60 7.78 -2.55
CA ASP A 132 -15.15 7.67 -1.19
C ASP A 132 -15.04 6.24 -0.63
N ASP A 133 -15.07 5.23 -1.51
CA ASP A 133 -14.87 3.82 -1.15
C ASP A 133 -13.47 3.54 -0.54
N PHE A 134 -12.51 4.47 -0.66
CA PHE A 134 -11.16 4.34 -0.08
C PHE A 134 -11.00 5.10 1.24
N GLU A 135 -12.02 5.84 1.66
CA GLU A 135 -12.04 6.58 2.91
C GLU A 135 -12.82 5.83 3.99
N VAL A 136 -12.57 6.21 5.26
CA VAL A 136 -13.37 5.68 6.37
C VAL A 136 -14.79 6.24 6.25
N GLN A 137 -15.78 5.36 6.16
CA GLN A 137 -17.20 5.69 6.09
C GLN A 137 -17.93 5.23 7.35
N ASP A 138 -19.15 5.69 7.58
CA ASP A 138 -20.01 5.25 8.68
C ASP A 138 -20.67 3.90 8.34
N VAL A 139 -19.85 2.84 8.35
CA VAL A 139 -20.24 1.44 8.10
C VAL A 139 -19.62 0.54 9.17
N PRO A 140 -20.07 -0.71 9.33
CA PRO A 140 -19.38 -1.65 10.20
C PRO A 140 -17.93 -1.88 9.75
N HIS A 141 -16.98 -1.77 10.69
CA HIS A 141 -15.55 -1.90 10.41
C HIS A 141 -14.98 -3.25 10.82
N GLY A 142 -14.10 -3.78 10.00
CA GLY A 142 -13.25 -4.91 10.32
C GLY A 142 -12.04 -4.49 11.17
N GLU A 143 -11.20 -5.46 11.49
CA GLU A 143 -10.01 -5.24 12.32
C GLU A 143 -8.74 -5.61 11.54
N VAL A 144 -7.66 -4.85 11.75
CA VAL A 144 -6.33 -5.16 11.21
C VAL A 144 -5.41 -5.57 12.35
N HIS A 145 -4.88 -6.79 12.29
CA HIS A 145 -3.98 -7.34 13.28
C HIS A 145 -2.57 -7.50 12.71
N THR A 146 -1.55 -7.12 13.48
CA THR A 146 -0.18 -7.53 13.23
C THR A 146 0.12 -8.74 14.09
N VAL A 147 0.41 -9.87 13.45
CA VAL A 147 0.73 -11.14 14.11
C VAL A 147 2.08 -11.66 13.63
N HIS A 148 2.69 -12.55 14.39
CA HIS A 148 3.97 -13.14 14.04
C HIS A 148 3.86 -14.65 13.90
N TYR A 149 4.54 -15.19 12.90
CA TYR A 149 4.70 -16.62 12.69
C TYR A 149 6.16 -16.98 12.53
N TYR A 150 6.51 -18.22 12.80
CA TYR A 150 7.87 -18.70 12.56
C TYR A 150 7.98 -19.26 11.14
N SER A 151 8.82 -18.65 10.33
CA SER A 151 9.17 -19.12 8.99
C SER A 151 10.23 -20.22 9.08
N LYS A 152 9.94 -21.39 8.53
CA LYS A 152 10.92 -22.49 8.37
C LYS A 152 11.85 -22.23 7.18
N VAL A 153 11.43 -21.42 6.21
CA VAL A 153 12.20 -21.04 5.03
C VAL A 153 13.26 -20.00 5.38
N ASP A 154 12.87 -18.99 6.17
CA ASP A 154 13.73 -17.88 6.60
C ASP A 154 14.40 -18.13 7.96
N GLU A 155 14.01 -19.21 8.64
CA GLU A 155 14.47 -19.59 10.01
C GLU A 155 14.35 -18.45 11.02
N SER A 156 13.28 -17.65 10.91
CA SER A 156 13.05 -16.45 11.71
C SER A 156 11.59 -16.20 12.01
N TRP A 157 11.32 -15.36 13.03
CA TRP A 157 9.99 -14.83 13.28
C TRP A 157 9.68 -13.71 12.29
N ARG A 158 8.54 -13.83 11.59
CA ARG A 158 8.11 -12.88 10.55
C ARG A 158 6.73 -12.33 10.86
N PRO A 159 6.50 -11.03 10.59
CA PRO A 159 5.18 -10.43 10.75
C PRO A 159 4.25 -10.76 9.58
N LEU A 160 2.95 -10.80 9.90
CA LEU A 160 1.83 -10.73 8.97
C LEU A 160 0.90 -9.62 9.41
N MET A 161 0.26 -8.93 8.47
CA MET A 161 -0.93 -8.14 8.75
C MET A 161 -2.15 -8.88 8.22
N VAL A 162 -3.18 -8.98 9.05
CA VAL A 162 -4.40 -9.72 8.76
C VAL A 162 -5.59 -8.81 9.00
N TYR A 163 -6.35 -8.54 7.94
CA TYR A 163 -7.68 -7.93 8.05
C TYR A 163 -8.71 -9.02 8.25
N THR A 164 -9.59 -8.85 9.24
CA THR A 164 -10.78 -9.66 9.46
C THR A 164 -12.04 -8.79 9.27
N PRO A 165 -13.09 -9.27 8.60
CA PRO A 165 -14.27 -8.46 8.31
C PRO A 165 -15.06 -8.12 9.57
N ALA A 166 -15.88 -7.07 9.49
CA ALA A 166 -16.77 -6.67 10.58
C ALA A 166 -17.62 -7.86 11.07
N GLY A 167 -17.78 -7.98 12.39
CA GLY A 167 -18.50 -9.08 13.03
C GLY A 167 -17.75 -10.41 13.07
N TYR A 168 -16.47 -10.43 12.70
CA TYR A 168 -15.66 -11.66 12.74
C TYR A 168 -15.62 -12.27 14.13
N ASN A 169 -15.43 -11.48 15.18
CA ASN A 169 -15.28 -11.97 16.56
C ASN A 169 -16.61 -12.47 17.15
N GLU A 170 -17.75 -11.97 16.67
CA GLU A 170 -19.09 -12.36 17.11
C GLU A 170 -19.64 -13.57 16.32
N SER A 171 -18.99 -13.96 15.23
CA SER A 171 -19.43 -15.02 14.33
C SER A 171 -18.60 -16.29 14.49
N GLN A 172 -19.22 -17.46 14.20
CA GLN A 172 -18.51 -18.74 14.03
C GLN A 172 -18.34 -19.11 12.56
N GLN A 173 -18.66 -18.21 11.64
CA GLN A 173 -18.51 -18.44 10.20
C GLN A 173 -17.04 -18.62 9.80
N THR A 174 -16.82 -19.39 8.75
CA THR A 174 -15.54 -19.49 8.06
C THR A 174 -15.54 -18.60 6.82
N TYR A 175 -14.43 -17.95 6.56
CA TYR A 175 -14.31 -16.93 5.53
C TYR A 175 -13.33 -17.36 4.43
N PRO A 176 -13.53 -16.96 3.18
CA PRO A 176 -12.52 -17.08 2.14
C PRO A 176 -11.36 -16.12 2.42
N VAL A 177 -10.21 -16.35 1.80
CA VAL A 177 -8.96 -15.62 2.09
C VAL A 177 -8.31 -15.08 0.83
N VAL A 178 -7.89 -13.82 0.88
CA VAL A 178 -7.02 -13.18 -0.11
C VAL A 178 -5.61 -13.04 0.47
N TYR A 179 -4.62 -13.60 -0.18
CA TYR A 179 -3.20 -13.39 0.09
C TYR A 179 -2.68 -12.30 -0.85
N ILE A 180 -2.42 -11.09 -0.27
CA ILE A 180 -2.08 -9.91 -1.06
C ILE A 180 -0.61 -9.53 -0.88
N GLN A 181 0.10 -9.26 -1.99
CA GLN A 181 1.55 -9.07 -2.00
C GLN A 181 1.95 -7.66 -2.38
N HIS A 182 2.91 -7.13 -1.63
CA HIS A 182 3.48 -5.79 -1.82
C HIS A 182 4.45 -5.73 -3.00
N GLY A 183 4.84 -4.52 -3.40
CA GLY A 183 5.81 -4.24 -4.45
C GLY A 183 7.27 -4.24 -3.98
N GLY A 184 8.18 -3.99 -4.89
CA GLY A 184 9.60 -3.78 -4.58
C GLY A 184 9.81 -2.57 -3.66
N GLY A 185 10.64 -2.74 -2.63
CA GLY A 185 10.91 -1.66 -1.67
C GLY A 185 9.82 -1.43 -0.62
N GLU A 186 8.82 -2.30 -0.54
CA GLU A 186 7.75 -2.29 0.45
C GLU A 186 7.80 -3.55 1.33
N ASP A 187 6.85 -3.72 2.23
CA ASP A 187 6.70 -4.88 3.08
C ASP A 187 5.23 -5.20 3.42
N HIS A 188 4.99 -6.08 4.38
CA HIS A 188 3.67 -6.53 4.81
C HIS A 188 2.69 -5.41 5.19
N ARG A 189 3.17 -4.18 5.46
CA ARG A 189 2.34 -3.03 5.86
C ARG A 189 1.67 -2.34 4.68
N GLY A 190 2.33 -2.33 3.52
CA GLY A 190 1.95 -1.49 2.39
C GLY A 190 0.47 -1.56 2.03
N TRP A 191 -0.08 -2.75 1.90
CA TRP A 191 -1.49 -2.90 1.54
C TRP A 191 -2.45 -2.43 2.64
N MET A 192 -2.12 -2.64 3.92
CA MET A 192 -3.00 -2.22 5.02
C MET A 192 -2.92 -0.72 5.30
N GLU A 193 -1.75 -0.11 5.12
CA GLU A 193 -1.51 1.32 5.36
C GLU A 193 -1.76 2.14 4.08
N GLN A 194 -0.82 2.18 3.13
CA GLN A 194 -0.93 2.94 1.89
C GLN A 194 -2.07 2.44 1.01
N GLY A 195 -2.27 1.11 0.96
CA GLY A 195 -3.30 0.44 0.17
C GLY A 195 -4.71 0.59 0.70
N ARG A 196 -4.89 1.03 1.95
CA ARG A 196 -6.20 1.23 2.60
C ARG A 196 -7.13 0.02 2.48
N THR A 197 -6.56 -1.18 2.58
CA THR A 197 -7.31 -2.43 2.37
C THR A 197 -8.53 -2.54 3.29
N ALA A 198 -8.40 -2.16 4.57
CA ALA A 198 -9.52 -2.23 5.50
C ALA A 198 -10.69 -1.36 5.05
N GLN A 199 -10.43 -0.10 4.69
CA GLN A 199 -11.46 0.83 4.22
C GLN A 199 -12.15 0.33 2.94
N ILE A 200 -11.37 -0.15 1.96
CA ILE A 200 -11.90 -0.72 0.72
C ILE A 200 -12.80 -1.91 1.02
N MET A 201 -12.35 -2.83 1.86
CA MET A 201 -13.12 -4.04 2.18
C MET A 201 -14.37 -3.74 2.99
N ASP A 202 -14.28 -2.89 4.02
CA ASP A 202 -15.42 -2.50 4.83
C ASP A 202 -16.53 -1.87 3.97
N ASN A 203 -16.16 -0.91 3.13
CA ASN A 203 -17.12 -0.21 2.26
C ASN A 203 -17.73 -1.13 1.20
N LEU A 204 -16.94 -2.01 0.57
CA LEU A 204 -17.45 -2.98 -0.41
C LEU A 204 -18.37 -4.03 0.22
N ILE A 205 -18.03 -4.53 1.41
CA ILE A 205 -18.82 -5.52 2.13
C ILE A 205 -20.14 -4.89 2.60
N ALA A 206 -20.10 -3.70 3.18
CA ALA A 206 -21.29 -2.97 3.61
C ALA A 206 -22.23 -2.64 2.44
N ALA A 207 -21.66 -2.32 1.26
CA ALA A 207 -22.43 -2.10 0.04
C ALA A 207 -22.95 -3.39 -0.64
N GLY A 208 -22.63 -4.58 -0.12
CA GLY A 208 -22.98 -5.87 -0.72
C GLY A 208 -22.26 -6.14 -2.06
N LYS A 209 -21.20 -5.40 -2.38
CA LYS A 209 -20.41 -5.55 -3.60
C LYS A 209 -19.36 -6.66 -3.49
N ALA A 210 -18.82 -6.89 -2.31
CA ALA A 210 -17.89 -7.99 -2.02
C ALA A 210 -18.45 -8.89 -0.90
N VAL A 211 -18.07 -10.17 -0.94
CA VAL A 211 -18.39 -11.08 0.17
C VAL A 211 -17.44 -10.80 1.34
N PRO A 212 -17.88 -11.00 2.59
CA PRO A 212 -16.96 -10.93 3.73
C PRO A 212 -15.80 -11.91 3.57
N MET A 213 -14.57 -11.43 3.67
CA MET A 213 -13.34 -12.21 3.48
C MET A 213 -12.22 -11.73 4.39
N ILE A 214 -11.27 -12.60 4.64
CA ILE A 214 -10.01 -12.27 5.33
C ILE A 214 -8.99 -11.83 4.28
N VAL A 215 -8.19 -10.79 4.58
CA VAL A 215 -7.07 -10.40 3.72
C VAL A 215 -5.77 -10.50 4.50
N VAL A 216 -4.80 -11.22 3.94
CA VAL A 216 -3.49 -11.49 4.56
C VAL A 216 -2.39 -10.84 3.74
N SER A 217 -1.68 -9.90 4.33
CA SER A 217 -0.52 -9.25 3.74
C SER A 217 0.75 -9.76 4.41
N SER A 218 1.59 -10.46 3.65
CA SER A 218 2.86 -11.01 4.10
C SER A 218 4.05 -10.23 3.55
N ASN A 219 5.21 -10.35 4.18
CA ASN A 219 6.44 -9.84 3.61
C ASN A 219 7.02 -10.87 2.63
N SER A 220 6.99 -10.56 1.34
CA SER A 220 7.49 -11.45 0.30
C SER A 220 9.02 -11.42 0.12
N ASN A 221 9.74 -10.55 0.85
CA ASN A 221 11.20 -10.52 0.89
C ASN A 221 11.70 -11.65 1.80
N VAL A 222 11.88 -12.85 1.24
CA VAL A 222 12.35 -14.04 1.96
C VAL A 222 13.85 -14.21 1.69
N ARG A 223 14.64 -14.48 2.74
CA ARG A 223 16.06 -14.83 2.56
C ARG A 223 16.16 -16.18 1.86
N SER A 224 16.94 -16.22 0.81
CA SER A 224 17.27 -17.49 0.17
C SER A 224 18.21 -18.27 1.11
N ARG A 225 17.98 -19.59 1.25
CA ARG A 225 18.88 -20.50 1.99
C ARG A 225 20.37 -20.41 1.57
N ASN A 226 20.64 -19.83 0.40
CA ASN A 226 22.00 -19.64 -0.14
C ASN A 226 22.55 -18.22 0.10
N GLY A 227 21.97 -17.44 1.01
CA GLY A 227 22.58 -16.21 1.54
C GLY A 227 22.41 -14.96 0.68
N GLY A 228 21.59 -14.97 -0.38
CA GLY A 228 21.24 -13.78 -1.16
C GLY A 228 19.84 -13.25 -0.81
N PHE A 229 19.64 -11.92 -0.80
CA PHE A 229 18.31 -11.38 -0.97
C PHE A 229 17.85 -11.79 -2.39
N GLY A 230 16.96 -12.77 -2.48
CA GLY A 230 16.35 -13.12 -3.75
C GLY A 230 15.62 -11.88 -4.26
N GLY A 231 16.18 -11.20 -5.26
CA GLY A 231 15.48 -10.13 -5.95
C GLY A 231 14.10 -10.64 -6.33
N GLY A 232 13.04 -9.87 -6.02
CA GLY A 232 11.65 -10.34 -6.08
C GLY A 232 11.17 -10.90 -7.42
N TYR A 233 11.89 -10.61 -8.53
CA TYR A 233 11.67 -11.19 -9.86
C TYR A 233 12.67 -12.32 -10.21
N SER A 234 13.63 -12.65 -9.33
CA SER A 234 14.50 -13.79 -9.58
C SER A 234 13.72 -15.09 -9.39
N TRP A 235 14.00 -16.08 -10.25
CA TRP A 235 13.43 -17.42 -10.12
C TRP A 235 13.56 -17.98 -8.72
N GLN A 236 14.74 -17.85 -8.12
CA GLN A 236 15.02 -18.33 -6.79
C GLN A 236 14.21 -17.57 -5.70
N GLY A 237 14.05 -16.25 -5.85
CA GLY A 237 13.23 -15.45 -4.94
C GLY A 237 11.75 -15.85 -4.99
N MET A 238 11.22 -16.07 -6.20
CA MET A 238 9.84 -16.53 -6.38
C MET A 238 9.61 -17.94 -5.82
N GLN A 239 10.56 -18.86 -5.98
CA GLN A 239 10.49 -20.19 -5.40
C GLN A 239 10.55 -20.16 -3.87
N SER A 240 11.47 -19.36 -3.29
CA SER A 240 11.56 -19.20 -1.84
C SER A 240 10.28 -18.62 -1.27
N PHE A 241 9.70 -17.62 -1.94
CA PHE A 241 8.44 -17.03 -1.49
C PHE A 241 7.24 -17.98 -1.70
N ARG A 242 7.23 -18.79 -2.76
CA ARG A 242 6.22 -19.84 -2.93
C ARG A 242 6.24 -20.84 -1.76
N SER A 243 7.42 -21.31 -1.37
CA SER A 243 7.57 -22.19 -0.20
C SER A 243 7.14 -21.48 1.08
N GLU A 244 7.53 -20.23 1.26
CA GLU A 244 7.12 -19.42 2.42
C GLU A 244 5.60 -19.30 2.51
N LEU A 245 4.94 -18.96 1.41
CA LEU A 245 3.49 -18.76 1.38
C LEU A 245 2.74 -20.08 1.63
N ILE A 246 3.10 -21.15 0.91
CA ILE A 246 2.35 -22.41 0.93
C ILE A 246 2.67 -23.25 2.18
N GLU A 247 3.92 -23.25 2.64
CA GLU A 247 4.35 -24.14 3.72
C GLU A 247 4.33 -23.48 5.11
N ASN A 248 4.28 -22.15 5.19
CA ASN A 248 4.31 -21.43 6.46
C ASN A 248 3.12 -20.49 6.64
N VAL A 249 2.87 -19.56 5.72
CA VAL A 249 1.83 -18.52 5.88
C VAL A 249 0.43 -19.14 5.83
N ILE A 250 0.10 -19.91 4.79
CA ILE A 250 -1.23 -20.53 4.65
C ILE A 250 -1.54 -21.43 5.84
N PRO A 251 -0.68 -22.39 6.25
CA PRO A 251 -0.95 -23.22 7.43
C PRO A 251 -1.08 -22.43 8.75
N PHE A 252 -0.32 -21.34 8.89
CA PHE A 252 -0.46 -20.47 10.06
C PHE A 252 -1.84 -19.79 10.09
N VAL A 253 -2.30 -19.26 8.95
CA VAL A 253 -3.62 -18.62 8.84
C VAL A 253 -4.74 -19.62 9.09
N GLU A 254 -4.69 -20.80 8.49
CA GLU A 254 -5.68 -21.87 8.66
C GLU A 254 -5.77 -22.39 10.10
N LYS A 255 -4.66 -22.38 10.84
CA LYS A 255 -4.62 -22.77 12.25
C LYS A 255 -5.21 -21.71 13.17
N ASN A 256 -5.05 -20.41 12.86
CA ASN A 256 -5.32 -19.34 13.81
C ASN A 256 -6.58 -18.52 13.47
N TYR A 257 -7.12 -18.67 12.25
CA TYR A 257 -8.31 -17.95 11.78
C TYR A 257 -9.37 -18.91 11.25
N ARG A 258 -10.63 -18.49 11.33
CA ARG A 258 -11.76 -19.25 10.77
C ARG A 258 -11.82 -19.06 9.26
N VAL A 259 -11.13 -19.88 8.53
CA VAL A 259 -11.00 -19.81 7.07
C VAL A 259 -11.53 -21.06 6.39
N LYS A 260 -12.04 -20.90 5.17
CA LYS A 260 -12.30 -22.00 4.25
C LYS A 260 -10.97 -22.46 3.66
N GLN A 261 -10.77 -23.78 3.55
CA GLN A 261 -9.49 -24.38 3.18
C GLN A 261 -9.45 -24.90 1.73
N ASP A 262 -10.54 -24.78 1.00
CA ASP A 262 -10.58 -25.15 -0.40
C ASP A 262 -9.94 -24.09 -1.31
N ARG A 263 -9.50 -24.50 -2.50
CA ARG A 263 -8.83 -23.62 -3.46
C ARG A 263 -9.73 -22.52 -4.01
N GLN A 264 -11.03 -22.79 -4.15
CA GLN A 264 -12.02 -21.81 -4.62
C GLN A 264 -12.19 -20.65 -3.65
N SER A 265 -11.97 -20.91 -2.37
CA SER A 265 -12.00 -19.91 -1.30
C SER A 265 -10.65 -19.24 -1.04
N ARG A 266 -9.63 -19.46 -1.89
CA ARG A 266 -8.33 -18.75 -1.82
C ARG A 266 -8.08 -17.91 -3.06
N ALA A 267 -7.62 -16.69 -2.81
CA ALA A 267 -7.13 -15.80 -3.85
C ALA A 267 -5.69 -15.38 -3.56
N MET A 268 -4.92 -15.14 -4.61
CA MET A 268 -3.62 -14.48 -4.53
C MET A 268 -3.61 -13.26 -5.45
N CYS A 269 -3.19 -12.11 -4.94
CA CYS A 269 -3.01 -10.92 -5.77
C CYS A 269 -1.84 -10.08 -5.28
N GLY A 270 -1.44 -9.08 -6.06
CA GLY A 270 -0.39 -8.16 -5.64
C GLY A 270 -0.03 -7.14 -6.70
N LEU A 271 0.73 -6.14 -6.28
CA LEU A 271 1.19 -5.04 -7.11
C LEU A 271 2.65 -5.21 -7.54
N SER A 272 3.00 -4.75 -8.74
CA SER A 272 4.39 -4.66 -9.22
C SER A 272 5.14 -6.02 -9.08
N MET A 273 6.14 -6.10 -8.22
CA MET A 273 6.82 -7.34 -7.84
C MET A 273 5.82 -8.39 -7.31
N GLY A 274 4.91 -8.00 -6.41
CA GLY A 274 3.84 -8.87 -5.92
C GLY A 274 2.86 -9.31 -7.00
N GLY A 275 2.65 -8.49 -8.04
CA GLY A 275 1.90 -8.87 -9.23
C GLY A 275 2.60 -10.00 -10.01
N GLY A 276 3.92 -9.90 -10.18
CA GLY A 276 4.71 -10.97 -10.79
C GLY A 276 4.72 -12.25 -9.94
N GLN A 277 4.82 -12.11 -8.63
CA GLN A 277 4.71 -13.25 -7.70
C GLN A 277 3.32 -13.91 -7.77
N SER A 278 2.26 -13.10 -7.88
CA SER A 278 0.89 -13.61 -8.02
C SER A 278 0.68 -14.34 -9.35
N PHE A 279 1.21 -13.80 -10.43
CA PHE A 279 1.23 -14.49 -11.73
C PHE A 279 1.97 -15.82 -11.65
N TYR A 280 3.19 -15.79 -11.14
CA TYR A 280 4.06 -16.96 -11.09
C TYR A 280 3.55 -18.04 -10.13
N ILE A 281 3.23 -17.67 -8.89
CA ILE A 281 2.82 -18.63 -7.85
C ILE A 281 1.37 -19.05 -8.05
N GLY A 282 0.47 -18.07 -8.24
CA GLY A 282 -0.97 -18.31 -8.32
C GLY A 282 -1.35 -19.21 -9.51
N LEU A 283 -0.81 -18.90 -10.70
CA LEU A 283 -1.12 -19.68 -11.91
C LEU A 283 -0.40 -21.03 -12.00
N ARG A 284 0.71 -21.20 -11.26
CA ARG A 284 1.46 -22.48 -11.21
C ARG A 284 1.13 -23.33 -10.00
N SER A 285 0.17 -22.91 -9.19
CA SER A 285 -0.32 -23.67 -8.03
C SER A 285 -1.86 -23.74 -8.04
N PRO A 286 -2.47 -24.25 -9.13
CA PRO A 286 -3.93 -24.30 -9.26
C PRO A 286 -4.60 -25.19 -8.20
N GLU A 287 -3.83 -26.10 -7.58
CA GLU A 287 -4.27 -26.88 -6.42
C GLU A 287 -4.44 -26.04 -5.14
N VAL A 288 -3.85 -24.85 -5.10
CA VAL A 288 -3.90 -23.95 -3.95
C VAL A 288 -4.83 -22.77 -4.19
N PHE A 289 -4.76 -22.16 -5.39
CA PHE A 289 -5.49 -20.94 -5.72
C PHE A 289 -6.40 -21.13 -6.93
N ALA A 290 -7.65 -20.67 -6.83
CA ALA A 290 -8.56 -20.58 -7.97
C ALA A 290 -8.77 -19.13 -8.44
N ASN A 291 -8.26 -18.13 -7.69
CA ASN A 291 -8.47 -16.73 -7.97
C ASN A 291 -7.12 -16.00 -7.97
N VAL A 292 -6.77 -15.33 -9.08
CA VAL A 292 -5.46 -14.68 -9.25
C VAL A 292 -5.64 -13.25 -9.78
N GLY A 293 -5.01 -12.27 -9.09
CA GLY A 293 -4.96 -10.86 -9.47
C GLY A 293 -3.52 -10.37 -9.68
N VAL A 294 -3.25 -9.76 -10.83
CA VAL A 294 -1.93 -9.27 -11.24
C VAL A 294 -2.00 -7.78 -11.53
N PHE A 295 -1.41 -6.95 -10.65
CA PHE A 295 -1.52 -5.50 -10.76
C PHE A 295 -0.17 -4.89 -11.13
N SER A 296 -0.11 -4.13 -12.23
CA SER A 296 1.05 -3.36 -12.70
C SER A 296 2.37 -4.13 -12.66
N THR A 297 2.38 -5.41 -13.07
CA THR A 297 3.60 -6.22 -12.97
C THR A 297 4.67 -5.79 -13.96
N GLY A 298 5.93 -5.75 -13.50
CA GLY A 298 7.09 -5.58 -14.38
C GLY A 298 7.53 -6.88 -15.07
N MET A 299 6.92 -8.01 -14.75
CA MET A 299 7.28 -9.31 -15.31
C MET A 299 7.03 -9.37 -16.83
N PHE A 300 6.01 -8.69 -17.30
CA PHE A 300 5.67 -8.63 -18.72
C PHE A 300 6.58 -7.72 -19.54
N GLY A 301 7.38 -6.86 -18.89
CA GLY A 301 8.28 -5.88 -19.49
C GLY A 301 8.11 -4.47 -18.91
N GLY A 302 8.83 -3.51 -19.51
CA GLY A 302 8.73 -2.09 -19.12
C GLY A 302 9.66 -1.64 -18.00
N ILE A 303 10.50 -2.50 -17.44
CA ILE A 303 11.51 -2.13 -16.43
C ILE A 303 12.89 -1.93 -17.04
N GLN A 304 13.30 -2.78 -17.97
CA GLN A 304 14.64 -2.76 -18.59
C GLN A 304 14.60 -2.93 -20.11
N GLY A 305 13.59 -2.38 -20.79
CA GLY A 305 13.41 -2.50 -22.23
C GLY A 305 12.43 -3.61 -22.65
N ALA A 306 12.55 -4.07 -23.90
CA ALA A 306 11.66 -5.08 -24.45
C ALA A 306 11.78 -6.41 -23.70
N SER A 307 10.65 -7.01 -23.39
CA SER A 307 10.57 -8.31 -22.72
C SER A 307 10.44 -9.43 -23.76
N ASN A 308 11.22 -10.49 -23.59
CA ASN A 308 11.02 -11.77 -24.28
C ASN A 308 10.10 -12.70 -23.48
N PHE A 309 9.15 -12.14 -22.73
CA PHE A 309 8.26 -12.90 -21.88
C PHE A 309 7.41 -13.88 -22.68
N ASP A 310 7.57 -15.17 -22.40
CA ASP A 310 6.87 -16.27 -23.04
C ASP A 310 5.85 -16.86 -22.07
N LEU A 311 4.56 -16.66 -22.38
CA LEU A 311 3.45 -17.12 -21.55
C LEU A 311 3.45 -18.64 -21.35
N GLU A 312 3.73 -19.40 -22.41
CA GLU A 312 3.71 -20.86 -22.37
C GLU A 312 4.92 -21.43 -21.61
N ALA A 313 6.09 -20.81 -21.74
CA ALA A 313 7.26 -21.17 -20.96
C ALA A 313 7.09 -20.85 -19.48
N GLU A 314 6.44 -19.73 -19.16
CA GLU A 314 6.21 -19.31 -17.78
C GLU A 314 5.04 -20.06 -17.11
N VAL A 315 3.97 -20.36 -17.86
CA VAL A 315 2.81 -21.12 -17.36
C VAL A 315 2.44 -22.17 -18.39
N PRO A 316 3.07 -23.36 -18.31
CA PRO A 316 2.82 -24.43 -19.27
C PRO A 316 1.34 -24.83 -19.33
N GLY A 317 0.83 -24.95 -20.54
CA GLY A 317 -0.58 -25.27 -20.81
C GLY A 317 -1.49 -24.05 -20.94
N MET A 318 -1.01 -22.84 -20.63
CA MET A 318 -1.84 -21.63 -20.70
C MET A 318 -2.39 -21.39 -22.12
N LEU A 319 -1.56 -21.60 -23.15
CA LEU A 319 -1.95 -21.40 -24.55
C LEU A 319 -2.15 -22.72 -25.32
N THR A 320 -1.46 -23.79 -24.89
CA THR A 320 -1.51 -25.10 -25.58
C THR A 320 -2.64 -26.01 -25.10
N ASP A 321 -3.14 -25.80 -23.86
CA ASP A 321 -4.30 -26.47 -23.29
C ASP A 321 -5.20 -25.48 -22.53
N THR A 322 -5.61 -24.42 -23.22
CA THR A 322 -6.38 -23.29 -22.67
C THR A 322 -7.66 -23.75 -21.97
N LYS A 323 -8.31 -24.81 -22.46
CA LYS A 323 -9.53 -25.35 -21.83
C LYS A 323 -9.25 -25.86 -20.41
N THR A 324 -8.21 -26.64 -20.22
CA THR A 324 -7.80 -27.10 -18.87
C THR A 324 -7.34 -25.93 -18.02
N PHE A 325 -6.57 -25.01 -18.58
CA PHE A 325 -6.11 -23.82 -17.86
C PHE A 325 -7.30 -22.97 -17.35
N ASN A 326 -8.26 -22.62 -18.21
CA ASN A 326 -9.45 -21.85 -17.80
C ASN A 326 -10.27 -22.57 -16.74
N GLY A 327 -10.42 -23.91 -16.85
CA GLY A 327 -11.12 -24.72 -15.86
C GLY A 327 -10.46 -24.79 -14.48
N GLN A 328 -9.22 -24.30 -14.34
CA GLN A 328 -8.51 -24.23 -13.08
C GLN A 328 -8.73 -22.91 -12.32
N LEU A 329 -9.30 -21.90 -12.94
CA LEU A 329 -9.44 -20.56 -12.34
C LEU A 329 -10.90 -20.12 -12.34
N ASP A 330 -11.35 -19.62 -11.20
CA ASP A 330 -12.65 -18.95 -11.09
C ASP A 330 -12.51 -17.47 -11.50
N VAL A 331 -11.38 -16.83 -11.14
CA VAL A 331 -11.05 -15.45 -11.51
C VAL A 331 -9.58 -15.33 -11.89
N PHE A 332 -9.32 -14.84 -13.10
CA PHE A 332 -8.02 -14.33 -13.51
C PHE A 332 -8.17 -12.86 -13.91
N PHE A 333 -7.52 -11.95 -13.15
CA PHE A 333 -7.63 -10.51 -13.32
C PHE A 333 -6.26 -9.87 -13.49
N VAL A 334 -6.12 -9.00 -14.48
CA VAL A 334 -4.91 -8.22 -14.74
C VAL A 334 -5.26 -6.74 -14.79
N SER A 335 -4.45 -5.89 -14.19
CA SER A 335 -4.63 -4.44 -14.27
C SER A 335 -3.33 -3.68 -14.36
N CYS A 336 -3.39 -2.42 -14.85
CA CYS A 336 -2.24 -1.52 -14.95
C CYS A 336 -2.70 -0.06 -14.98
N GLY A 337 -1.82 0.87 -14.55
CA GLY A 337 -2.05 2.29 -14.74
C GLY A 337 -1.89 2.70 -16.22
N GLU A 338 -2.69 3.65 -16.68
CA GLU A 338 -2.64 4.13 -18.07
C GLU A 338 -1.37 4.92 -18.38
N GLN A 339 -0.75 5.52 -17.37
CA GLN A 339 0.51 6.24 -17.46
C GLN A 339 1.71 5.40 -16.98
N ASP A 340 1.47 4.17 -16.48
CA ASP A 340 2.54 3.24 -16.07
C ASP A 340 3.38 2.83 -17.30
N PRO A 341 4.71 2.94 -17.29
CA PRO A 341 5.57 2.47 -18.37
C PRO A 341 5.35 0.99 -18.77
N ARG A 342 4.68 0.21 -17.94
CA ARG A 342 4.38 -1.20 -18.17
C ARG A 342 3.10 -1.45 -18.96
N ILE A 343 2.28 -0.39 -19.20
CA ILE A 343 0.92 -0.55 -19.76
C ILE A 343 0.92 -1.23 -21.12
N GLU A 344 1.81 -0.83 -22.05
CA GLU A 344 1.84 -1.39 -23.39
C GLU A 344 2.31 -2.86 -23.39
N TYR A 345 3.25 -3.22 -22.53
CA TYR A 345 3.66 -4.62 -22.34
C TYR A 345 2.53 -5.45 -21.76
N THR A 346 1.81 -4.90 -20.78
CA THR A 346 0.65 -5.56 -20.16
C THR A 346 -0.46 -5.77 -21.20
N ARG A 347 -0.82 -4.75 -21.97
CA ARG A 347 -1.82 -4.85 -23.05
C ARG A 347 -1.45 -5.90 -24.08
N ASN A 348 -0.19 -5.95 -24.50
CA ASN A 348 0.30 -6.93 -25.47
C ASN A 348 0.24 -8.38 -24.95
N ILE A 349 0.60 -8.58 -23.67
CA ILE A 349 0.50 -9.90 -23.04
C ILE A 349 -0.95 -10.33 -22.85
N VAL A 350 -1.81 -9.44 -22.36
CA VAL A 350 -3.25 -9.71 -22.22
C VAL A 350 -3.89 -10.00 -23.57
N LYS A 351 -3.52 -9.27 -24.61
CA LYS A 351 -3.99 -9.55 -25.96
C LYS A 351 -3.60 -10.98 -26.42
N LYS A 352 -2.35 -11.39 -26.19
CA LYS A 352 -1.91 -12.76 -26.50
C LYS A 352 -2.70 -13.81 -25.74
N MET A 353 -3.01 -13.56 -24.45
CA MET A 353 -3.86 -14.44 -23.65
C MET A 353 -5.25 -14.58 -24.26
N LEU A 354 -5.93 -13.45 -24.57
CA LEU A 354 -7.26 -13.41 -25.14
C LEU A 354 -7.31 -14.05 -26.54
N ASP A 355 -6.34 -13.75 -27.41
CA ASP A 355 -6.22 -14.36 -28.75
C ASP A 355 -6.01 -15.87 -28.65
N GLY A 356 -5.35 -16.38 -27.59
CA GLY A 356 -5.16 -17.79 -27.27
C GLY A 356 -6.37 -18.45 -26.57
N GLY A 357 -7.44 -17.70 -26.31
CA GLY A 357 -8.66 -18.19 -25.66
C GLY A 357 -8.61 -18.24 -24.12
N VAL A 358 -7.61 -17.60 -23.49
CA VAL A 358 -7.53 -17.51 -22.03
C VAL A 358 -8.63 -16.59 -21.50
N GLU A 359 -9.35 -17.03 -20.49
CA GLU A 359 -10.38 -16.24 -19.79
C GLU A 359 -9.72 -15.31 -18.78
N VAL A 360 -9.31 -14.13 -19.22
CA VAL A 360 -8.70 -13.09 -18.38
C VAL A 360 -9.52 -11.80 -18.42
N LYS A 361 -9.78 -11.26 -17.22
CA LYS A 361 -10.35 -9.90 -17.08
C LYS A 361 -9.20 -8.89 -17.07
N PHE A 362 -9.32 -7.83 -17.85
CA PHE A 362 -8.33 -6.76 -17.89
C PHE A 362 -8.98 -5.40 -17.70
N ASN A 363 -8.39 -4.57 -16.85
CA ASN A 363 -8.77 -3.16 -16.74
C ASN A 363 -7.51 -2.28 -16.61
N SER A 364 -7.64 -1.02 -17.04
CA SER A 364 -6.63 0.02 -16.83
C SER A 364 -7.27 1.23 -16.16
N TYR A 365 -6.50 1.92 -15.31
CA TYR A 365 -6.98 3.07 -14.55
C TYR A 365 -6.10 4.27 -14.83
N PRO A 366 -6.66 5.50 -14.86
CA PRO A 366 -5.85 6.70 -14.87
C PRO A 366 -4.87 6.70 -13.69
N GLY A 367 -3.62 7.00 -13.96
CA GLY A 367 -2.51 7.01 -13.00
C GLY A 367 -1.30 6.23 -13.49
N ASP A 368 -0.19 6.42 -12.80
CA ASP A 368 1.10 5.79 -13.06
C ASP A 368 1.29 4.54 -12.18
N HIS A 369 2.53 4.18 -11.87
CA HIS A 369 2.91 3.07 -11.00
C HIS A 369 2.80 3.45 -9.52
N GLU A 370 1.58 3.69 -9.04
CA GLU A 370 1.30 4.31 -7.75
C GLU A 370 0.06 3.71 -7.06
N TRP A 371 -0.09 4.00 -5.75
CA TRP A 371 -1.12 3.44 -4.89
C TRP A 371 -2.55 3.73 -5.31
N GLN A 372 -2.84 4.89 -5.91
CA GLN A 372 -4.19 5.20 -6.43
C GLN A 372 -4.65 4.22 -7.52
N VAL A 373 -3.73 3.69 -8.33
CA VAL A 373 -4.01 2.64 -9.32
C VAL A 373 -4.25 1.30 -8.62
N TRP A 374 -3.40 0.94 -7.66
CA TRP A 374 -3.48 -0.36 -6.99
C TRP A 374 -4.67 -0.47 -6.05
N ARG A 375 -5.10 0.62 -5.42
CA ARG A 375 -6.37 0.68 -4.66
C ARG A 375 -7.57 0.37 -5.56
N LYS A 376 -7.63 0.97 -6.76
CA LYS A 376 -8.66 0.68 -7.76
C LYS A 376 -8.60 -0.77 -8.23
N SER A 377 -7.40 -1.32 -8.41
CA SER A 377 -7.20 -2.72 -8.77
C SER A 377 -7.74 -3.68 -7.70
N LEU A 378 -7.44 -3.44 -6.42
CA LEU A 378 -7.99 -4.24 -5.33
C LEU A 378 -9.50 -4.07 -5.21
N HIS A 379 -10.00 -2.84 -5.29
CA HIS A 379 -11.43 -2.53 -5.22
C HIS A 379 -12.23 -3.28 -6.28
N GLU A 380 -11.75 -3.33 -7.52
CA GLU A 380 -12.43 -4.08 -8.59
C GLU A 380 -12.26 -5.59 -8.43
N PHE A 381 -11.04 -6.07 -8.18
CA PHE A 381 -10.74 -7.49 -8.03
C PHE A 381 -11.58 -8.13 -6.91
N ALA A 382 -11.68 -7.48 -5.74
CA ALA A 382 -12.46 -7.97 -4.61
C ALA A 382 -13.93 -8.23 -4.94
N GLN A 383 -14.48 -7.47 -5.89
CA GLN A 383 -15.87 -7.62 -6.32
C GLN A 383 -16.11 -8.86 -7.19
N TYR A 384 -15.09 -9.45 -7.78
CA TYR A 384 -15.22 -10.70 -8.54
C TYR A 384 -15.08 -11.95 -7.67
N LEU A 385 -14.46 -11.83 -6.50
CA LEU A 385 -14.04 -12.98 -5.70
C LEU A 385 -15.19 -13.72 -5.02
N PHE A 386 -15.08 -15.03 -5.01
CA PHE A 386 -15.86 -15.95 -4.15
C PHE A 386 -17.38 -15.87 -4.34
N LYS A 387 -17.84 -15.58 -5.55
CA LYS A 387 -19.27 -15.49 -5.93
C LYS A 387 -19.79 -16.78 -6.52
#